data_31e335eeabff6d1e09bc1edc3f2b1f65
#
_entry.id   31e335eeabff6d1e09bc1edc3f2b1f65
#
_cell.length_a   1.000
_cell.length_b   1.000
_cell.length_c   1.000
_cell.angle_alpha   90.00
_cell.angle_beta   90.00
_cell.angle_gamma   90.00
#
_symmetry.space_group_name_H-M   'P 1'
#
loop_
_entity.id
_entity.type
_entity.pdbx_description
1 polymer ?
#
loop_
_entity_poly.entity_id
_entity_poly.type
_entity_poly.pdbx_seq_one_letter_code
_entity_poly.pdbx_strand_id
1 'polypeptide(L)'
;MAKEKLYRPNVAAIIVSPEYPDVKKIMIAERSDITGVWQFPQGGIDKGESSREALFRELEEEIGTKKVEVVAEYPDWITYDFPSHVAKRMKPYSGQKQRYYLVRLKKKAVINLETEHPEFISHKFVAVDELFEHIAHFKKPVYEQVINHFIEEGLL
;
A
#
# COMPACT_ATOMS: atom_id res chain seq x y z
N MET A 1 -7.51 -1.52 -34.45
CA MET A 1 -6.56 -2.11 -33.49
C MET A 1 -6.84 -1.61 -32.09
N ALA A 2 -6.82 -2.52 -31.12
CA ALA A 2 -6.97 -2.13 -29.74
C ALA A 2 -5.73 -1.36 -29.27
N LYS A 3 -5.94 -0.28 -28.52
CA LYS A 3 -4.84 0.45 -27.90
C LYS A 3 -4.24 -0.41 -26.79
N GLU A 4 -2.93 -0.43 -26.66
CA GLU A 4 -2.28 -1.03 -25.51
C GLU A 4 -2.70 -0.28 -24.24
N LYS A 5 -2.96 -1.02 -23.19
CA LYS A 5 -3.26 -0.44 -21.89
C LYS A 5 -1.99 0.13 -21.26
N LEU A 6 -2.09 1.33 -20.69
CA LEU A 6 -1.01 1.93 -19.93
C LEU A 6 -1.28 1.71 -18.44
N TYR A 7 -0.25 1.25 -17.73
CA TYR A 7 -0.32 1.06 -16.28
C TYR A 7 0.65 1.99 -15.60
N ARG A 8 0.16 2.73 -14.62
CA ARG A 8 0.98 3.66 -13.84
C ARG A 8 1.84 2.88 -12.85
N PRO A 9 3.18 3.05 -12.89
CA PRO A 9 4.04 2.42 -11.88
C PRO A 9 3.75 2.96 -10.50
N ASN A 10 3.62 2.06 -9.52
CA ASN A 10 3.19 2.39 -8.17
C ASN A 10 3.87 1.47 -7.16
N VAL A 11 4.05 1.94 -5.95
CA VAL A 11 4.57 1.16 -4.83
C VAL A 11 3.55 1.16 -3.72
N ALA A 12 3.40 0.03 -3.04
CA ALA A 12 2.49 -0.11 -1.91
C ALA A 12 3.22 -0.76 -0.74
N ALA A 13 2.84 -0.37 0.48
CA ALA A 13 3.46 -0.84 1.70
C ALA A 13 2.46 -1.59 2.57
N ILE A 14 2.83 -2.80 2.96
CA ILE A 14 2.15 -3.56 4.02
C ILE A 14 3.01 -3.35 5.26
N ILE A 15 2.48 -2.58 6.22
CA ILE A 15 3.23 -2.12 7.38
C ILE A 15 2.85 -2.95 8.60
N VAL A 16 3.83 -3.65 9.18
CA VAL A 16 3.64 -4.36 10.44
C VAL A 16 4.21 -3.53 11.59
N SER A 17 3.66 -3.75 12.78
CA SER A 17 4.03 -3.00 13.99
C SER A 17 5.47 -3.32 14.45
N PRO A 18 6.05 -2.48 15.33
CA PRO A 18 7.39 -2.77 15.86
C PRO A 18 7.52 -4.10 16.59
N GLU A 19 6.41 -4.68 17.07
CA GLU A 19 6.40 -5.96 17.79
C GLU A 19 6.50 -7.18 16.84
N TYR A 20 6.48 -6.94 15.54
CA TYR A 20 6.68 -8.01 14.56
C TYR A 20 8.07 -8.65 14.74
N PRO A 21 8.27 -9.97 14.64
CA PRO A 21 7.27 -10.97 14.21
C PRO A 21 6.44 -11.59 15.35
N ASP A 22 6.66 -11.20 16.59
CA ASP A 22 5.92 -11.75 17.74
C ASP A 22 4.43 -11.43 17.66
N VAL A 23 4.11 -10.23 17.19
CA VAL A 23 2.74 -9.80 16.93
C VAL A 23 2.63 -9.49 15.44
N LYS A 24 1.68 -10.12 14.77
CA LYS A 24 1.45 -9.94 13.31
C LYS A 24 0.20 -9.14 13.08
N LYS A 25 0.34 -7.81 13.21
CA LYS A 25 -0.72 -6.85 12.93
C LYS A 25 -0.29 -5.92 11.81
N ILE A 26 -1.21 -5.63 10.91
CA ILE A 26 -0.99 -4.82 9.71
C ILE A 26 -1.71 -3.49 9.85
N MET A 27 -1.01 -2.42 9.48
CA MET A 27 -1.61 -1.09 9.47
C MET A 27 -2.52 -0.92 8.26
N ILE A 28 -3.73 -0.43 8.53
CA ILE A 28 -4.63 0.08 7.49
C ILE A 28 -4.92 1.54 7.80
N ALA A 29 -5.14 2.32 6.76
CA ALA A 29 -5.39 3.75 6.88
C ALA A 29 -6.66 4.14 6.16
N GLU A 30 -7.44 4.98 6.80
CA GLU A 30 -8.73 5.46 6.27
C GLU A 30 -8.50 6.67 5.37
N ARG A 31 -9.04 6.63 4.17
CA ARG A 31 -8.90 7.71 3.19
C ARG A 31 -9.55 8.99 3.67
N SER A 32 -8.87 10.11 3.42
CA SER A 32 -9.38 11.45 3.76
C SER A 32 -10.53 11.89 2.85
N ASP A 33 -10.57 11.38 1.60
CA ASP A 33 -11.57 11.77 0.60
C ASP A 33 -12.83 10.92 0.62
N ILE A 34 -12.77 9.70 1.18
CA ILE A 34 -13.91 8.78 1.24
C ILE A 34 -13.95 8.12 2.61
N THR A 35 -14.88 8.53 3.44
CA THR A 35 -15.07 7.98 4.80
C THR A 35 -15.36 6.48 4.76
N GLY A 36 -14.71 5.72 5.63
CA GLY A 36 -14.93 4.29 5.77
C GLY A 36 -14.18 3.42 4.77
N VAL A 37 -13.39 4.00 3.87
CA VAL A 37 -12.56 3.24 2.95
C VAL A 37 -11.14 3.12 3.51
N TRP A 38 -10.76 1.88 3.83
CA TRP A 38 -9.46 1.54 4.41
C TRP A 38 -8.55 0.91 3.37
N GLN A 39 -7.29 1.28 3.38
CA GLN A 39 -6.31 0.77 2.40
C GLN A 39 -4.90 0.78 2.95
N PHE A 40 -3.98 0.16 2.20
CA PHE A 40 -2.55 0.28 2.46
C PHE A 40 -2.02 1.58 1.86
N PRO A 41 -1.02 2.20 2.49
CA PRO A 41 -0.31 3.33 1.86
C PRO A 41 0.27 2.92 0.52
N GLN A 42 0.14 3.80 -0.46
CA GLN A 42 0.66 3.58 -1.80
C GLN A 42 0.90 4.91 -2.49
N GLY A 43 1.75 4.90 -3.51
CA GLY A 43 1.98 6.09 -4.30
C GLY A 43 2.75 5.80 -5.57
N GLY A 44 2.76 6.78 -6.48
CA GLY A 44 3.43 6.65 -7.78
C GLY A 44 4.94 6.60 -7.66
N ILE A 45 5.56 5.88 -8.57
CA ILE A 45 7.02 5.86 -8.73
C ILE A 45 7.38 6.93 -9.74
N ASP A 46 8.23 7.88 -9.35
CA ASP A 46 8.65 8.97 -10.22
C ASP A 46 9.70 8.48 -11.23
N LYS A 47 9.80 9.17 -12.35
CA LYS A 47 10.78 8.87 -13.40
C LYS A 47 12.19 8.93 -12.81
N GLY A 48 12.97 7.89 -13.03
CA GLY A 48 14.35 7.79 -12.54
C GLY A 48 14.45 7.30 -11.09
N GLU A 49 13.33 7.09 -10.43
CA GLU A 49 13.27 6.62 -9.06
C GLU A 49 13.11 5.09 -9.05
N SER A 50 13.83 4.40 -8.16
CA SER A 50 13.58 2.97 -7.95
C SER A 50 12.30 2.79 -7.14
N SER A 51 11.72 1.59 -7.19
CA SER A 51 10.54 1.29 -6.37
C SER A 51 10.84 1.42 -4.88
N ARG A 52 12.04 1.06 -4.45
CA ARG A 52 12.46 1.17 -3.05
C ARG A 52 12.63 2.62 -2.62
N GLU A 53 13.19 3.47 -3.45
CA GLU A 53 13.28 4.91 -3.19
C GLU A 53 11.88 5.54 -3.09
N ALA A 54 10.99 5.16 -4.00
CA ALA A 54 9.60 5.60 -3.99
C ALA A 54 8.89 5.17 -2.71
N LEU A 55 9.14 3.94 -2.23
CA LEU A 55 8.56 3.42 -0.99
C LEU A 55 8.85 4.35 0.19
N PHE A 56 10.11 4.70 0.40
CA PHE A 56 10.50 5.54 1.53
C PHE A 56 9.96 6.96 1.40
N ARG A 57 9.98 7.52 0.20
CA ARG A 57 9.43 8.86 -0.06
C ARG A 57 7.93 8.89 0.20
N GLU A 58 7.18 7.93 -0.32
CA GLU A 58 5.72 7.87 -0.14
C GLU A 58 5.34 7.66 1.33
N LEU A 59 6.08 6.84 2.07
CA LEU A 59 5.83 6.66 3.50
C LEU A 59 6.00 7.97 4.26
N GLU A 60 7.06 8.72 3.97
CA GLU A 60 7.27 10.02 4.58
C GLU A 60 6.14 11.00 4.24
N GLU A 61 5.71 11.02 2.98
CA GLU A 61 4.63 11.90 2.51
C GLU A 61 3.26 11.52 3.09
N GLU A 62 2.95 10.24 3.23
CA GLU A 62 1.62 9.78 3.60
C GLU A 62 1.43 9.51 5.08
N ILE A 63 2.43 8.95 5.76
CA ILE A 63 2.33 8.63 7.19
C ILE A 63 3.33 9.37 8.07
N GLY A 64 4.07 10.30 7.49
CA GLY A 64 4.96 11.19 8.23
C GLY A 64 6.26 10.57 8.71
N THR A 65 6.58 9.34 8.30
CA THR A 65 7.82 8.69 8.70
C THR A 65 8.31 7.71 7.64
N LYS A 66 9.62 7.64 7.47
CA LYS A 66 10.30 6.63 6.67
C LYS A 66 11.14 5.68 7.54
N LYS A 67 10.92 5.71 8.86
CA LYS A 67 11.63 4.85 9.81
C LYS A 67 11.03 3.45 9.81
N VAL A 68 11.33 2.70 8.76
CA VAL A 68 10.87 1.33 8.57
C VAL A 68 12.03 0.44 8.14
N GLU A 69 11.89 -0.85 8.41
CA GLU A 69 12.77 -1.91 7.91
C GLU A 69 12.03 -2.67 6.83
N VAL A 70 12.66 -2.87 5.67
CA VAL A 70 12.08 -3.72 4.63
C VAL A 70 12.29 -5.17 5.04
N VAL A 71 11.20 -5.90 5.25
CA VAL A 71 11.21 -7.32 5.62
C VAL A 71 11.25 -8.19 4.39
N ALA A 72 10.42 -7.88 3.39
CA ALA A 72 10.32 -8.65 2.17
C ALA A 72 9.71 -7.81 1.06
N GLU A 73 9.89 -8.28 -0.18
CA GLU A 73 9.31 -7.69 -1.37
C GLU A 73 8.50 -8.77 -2.07
N TYR A 74 7.30 -8.45 -2.53
CA TYR A 74 6.55 -9.35 -3.39
C TYR A 74 7.31 -9.49 -4.71
N PRO A 75 7.56 -10.73 -5.20
CA PRO A 75 8.55 -10.95 -6.25
C PRO A 75 8.23 -10.36 -7.63
N ASP A 76 6.96 -10.10 -7.90
CA ASP A 76 6.50 -9.65 -9.21
C ASP A 76 5.76 -8.33 -9.13
N TRP A 77 5.63 -7.66 -10.27
CA TRP A 77 4.67 -6.57 -10.43
C TRP A 77 3.28 -7.16 -10.46
N ILE A 78 2.34 -6.48 -9.77
CA ILE A 78 0.92 -6.83 -9.85
C ILE A 78 0.20 -5.70 -10.58
N THR A 79 -0.54 -6.05 -11.64
CA THR A 79 -1.35 -5.09 -12.38
C THR A 79 -2.81 -5.25 -12.02
N TYR A 80 -3.54 -4.15 -12.01
CA TYR A 80 -4.98 -4.14 -11.96
C TYR A 80 -5.53 -3.00 -12.81
N ASP A 81 -6.73 -3.21 -13.35
CA ASP A 81 -7.42 -2.20 -14.15
C ASP A 81 -8.30 -1.35 -13.24
N PHE A 82 -8.35 -0.05 -13.53
CA PHE A 82 -9.26 0.84 -12.83
C PHE A 82 -10.71 0.55 -13.22
N PRO A 83 -11.65 0.65 -12.27
CA PRO A 83 -13.07 0.77 -12.64
C PRO A 83 -13.25 1.97 -13.56
N SER A 84 -14.27 1.95 -14.43
CA SER A 84 -14.46 2.99 -15.46
C SER A 84 -14.50 4.41 -14.90
N HIS A 85 -15.12 4.61 -13.74
CA HIS A 85 -15.19 5.94 -13.11
C HIS A 85 -13.83 6.45 -12.61
N VAL A 86 -12.95 5.53 -12.21
CA VAL A 86 -11.57 5.88 -11.80
C VAL A 86 -10.71 6.10 -13.05
N ALA A 87 -10.86 5.26 -14.07
CA ALA A 87 -10.09 5.36 -15.31
C ALA A 87 -10.29 6.73 -15.99
N LYS A 88 -11.48 7.29 -15.91
CA LYS A 88 -11.77 8.63 -16.45
C LYS A 88 -10.90 9.72 -15.81
N ARG A 89 -10.68 9.63 -14.50
CA ARG A 89 -9.86 10.60 -13.75
C ARG A 89 -8.37 10.38 -13.94
N MET A 90 -7.97 9.16 -14.25
CA MET A 90 -6.56 8.75 -14.27
C MET A 90 -5.97 8.65 -15.69
N LYS A 91 -6.66 9.17 -16.67
CA LYS A 91 -6.16 9.17 -18.08
C LYS A 91 -4.74 9.74 -18.14
N PRO A 92 -3.84 9.15 -18.93
CA PRO A 92 -4.07 8.08 -19.92
C PRO A 92 -3.98 6.65 -19.36
N TYR A 93 -3.91 6.48 -18.06
CA TYR A 93 -3.71 5.17 -17.43
C TYR A 93 -5.00 4.37 -17.36
N SER A 94 -4.89 3.08 -17.70
CA SER A 94 -5.98 2.11 -17.59
C SER A 94 -6.01 1.42 -16.23
N GLY A 95 -4.90 1.47 -15.51
CA GLY A 95 -4.73 0.84 -14.22
C GLY A 95 -3.37 1.15 -13.64
N GLN A 96 -2.97 0.36 -12.66
CA GLN A 96 -1.66 0.49 -12.03
C GLN A 96 -0.91 -0.84 -12.09
N LYS A 97 0.41 -0.76 -12.12
CA LYS A 97 1.30 -1.90 -11.84
C LYS A 97 2.03 -1.57 -10.56
N GLN A 98 1.93 -2.47 -9.57
CA GLN A 98 2.40 -2.21 -8.22
C GLN A 98 3.50 -3.17 -7.78
N ARG A 99 4.50 -2.60 -7.08
CA ARG A 99 5.45 -3.36 -6.26
C ARG A 99 4.97 -3.28 -4.82
N TYR A 100 4.87 -4.43 -4.17
CA TYR A 100 4.48 -4.52 -2.76
C TYR A 100 5.67 -4.85 -1.89
N TYR A 101 5.78 -4.12 -0.80
CA TYR A 101 6.81 -4.34 0.23
C TYR A 101 6.14 -4.63 1.56
N LEU A 102 6.68 -5.62 2.27
CA LEU A 102 6.35 -5.86 3.67
C LEU A 102 7.40 -5.12 4.50
N VAL A 103 6.98 -4.17 5.30
CA VAL A 103 7.88 -3.34 6.09
C VAL A 103 7.49 -3.36 7.56
N ARG A 104 8.50 -3.31 8.45
CA ARG A 104 8.30 -3.20 9.89
C ARG A 104 8.56 -1.76 10.31
N LEU A 105 7.61 -1.19 11.04
CA LEU A 105 7.77 0.13 11.63
C LEU A 105 8.81 0.06 12.75
N LYS A 106 9.81 0.94 12.75
CA LYS A 106 10.84 0.98 13.81
C LYS A 106 10.22 1.52 15.09
N LYS A 107 10.75 1.10 16.25
CA LYS A 107 10.22 1.48 17.57
C LYS A 107 10.10 2.98 17.80
N LYS A 108 11.04 3.76 17.27
CA LYS A 108 11.07 5.22 17.44
C LYS A 108 10.28 5.98 16.37
N ALA A 109 9.68 5.27 15.41
CA ALA A 109 8.89 5.91 14.37
C ALA A 109 7.59 6.44 14.95
N VAL A 110 7.22 7.64 14.54
CA VAL A 110 5.96 8.28 14.94
C VAL A 110 5.13 8.51 13.69
N ILE A 111 3.97 7.88 13.63
CA ILE A 111 3.04 8.08 12.53
C ILE A 111 2.37 9.43 12.71
N ASN A 112 2.42 10.25 11.67
CA ASN A 112 1.75 11.54 11.63
C ASN A 112 1.05 11.68 10.28
N LEU A 113 -0.28 11.60 10.31
CA LEU A 113 -1.11 11.69 9.10
C LEU A 113 -1.38 13.14 8.69
N GLU A 114 -1.07 14.11 9.54
CA GLU A 114 -1.21 15.54 9.25
C GLU A 114 0.00 16.03 8.44
N THR A 115 0.11 15.52 7.22
CA THR A 115 1.17 15.87 6.28
C THR A 115 0.73 17.06 5.42
N GLU A 116 1.58 17.52 4.51
CA GLU A 116 1.28 18.66 3.65
C GLU A 116 0.02 18.45 2.80
N HIS A 117 -0.17 17.23 2.29
CA HIS A 117 -1.34 16.83 1.51
C HIS A 117 -1.94 15.55 2.11
N PRO A 118 -2.73 15.66 3.18
CA PRO A 118 -3.20 14.47 3.91
C PRO A 118 -4.03 13.52 3.03
N GLU A 119 -3.53 12.30 2.87
CA GLU A 119 -4.22 11.22 2.16
C GLU A 119 -5.14 10.43 3.11
N PHE A 120 -4.81 10.43 4.40
CA PHE A 120 -5.49 9.62 5.41
C PHE A 120 -5.91 10.48 6.61
N ILE A 121 -7.03 10.11 7.22
CA ILE A 121 -7.56 10.78 8.43
C ILE A 121 -7.36 9.97 9.70
N SER A 122 -7.17 8.64 9.57
CA SER A 122 -6.93 7.77 10.71
C SER A 122 -6.18 6.52 10.28
N HIS A 123 -5.60 5.82 11.24
CA HIS A 123 -4.96 4.53 11.00
C HIS A 123 -5.23 3.60 12.17
N LYS A 124 -5.11 2.29 11.91
CA LYS A 124 -5.15 1.27 12.97
C LYS A 124 -4.36 0.06 12.53
N PHE A 125 -3.94 -0.73 13.50
CA PHE A 125 -3.33 -2.03 13.27
C PHE A 125 -4.37 -3.12 13.51
N VAL A 126 -4.50 -4.03 12.55
CA VAL A 126 -5.47 -5.13 12.63
C VAL A 126 -4.73 -6.46 12.48
N ALA A 127 -5.26 -7.51 13.12
CA ALA A 127 -4.71 -8.84 12.97
C ALA A 127 -4.85 -9.30 11.51
N VAL A 128 -3.91 -10.12 11.04
CA VAL A 128 -3.89 -10.61 9.65
C VAL A 128 -5.22 -11.28 9.28
N ASP A 129 -5.76 -12.11 10.18
CA ASP A 129 -7.01 -12.83 9.95
C ASP A 129 -8.27 -11.94 9.96
N GLU A 130 -8.17 -10.71 10.49
CA GLU A 130 -9.27 -9.74 10.52
C GLU A 130 -9.18 -8.71 9.39
N LEU A 131 -8.05 -8.67 8.68
CA LEU A 131 -7.77 -7.62 7.70
C LEU A 131 -8.90 -7.43 6.68
N PHE A 132 -9.36 -8.52 6.09
CA PHE A 132 -10.32 -8.44 4.99
C PHE A 132 -11.75 -8.11 5.42
N GLU A 133 -12.03 -8.10 6.72
CA GLU A 133 -13.28 -7.57 7.26
C GLU A 133 -13.37 -6.05 7.08
N HIS A 134 -12.21 -5.39 6.95
CA HIS A 134 -12.11 -3.93 6.81
C HIS A 134 -11.94 -3.47 5.37
N ILE A 135 -11.65 -4.38 4.44
CA ILE A 135 -11.36 -4.04 3.04
C ILE A 135 -12.55 -4.41 2.16
N ALA A 136 -13.19 -3.39 1.56
CA ALA A 136 -14.41 -3.58 0.77
C ALA A 136 -14.36 -2.77 -0.53
N HIS A 137 -13.20 -2.74 -1.20
CA HIS A 137 -13.04 -2.01 -2.46
C HIS A 137 -12.41 -2.90 -3.53
N PHE A 138 -12.29 -2.37 -4.75
CA PHE A 138 -11.87 -3.13 -5.92
C PHE A 138 -10.44 -3.68 -5.85
N LYS A 139 -9.60 -3.18 -4.94
CA LYS A 139 -8.23 -3.68 -4.74
C LYS A 139 -8.17 -4.92 -3.86
N LYS A 140 -9.27 -5.33 -3.25
CA LYS A 140 -9.29 -6.47 -2.33
C LYS A 140 -8.64 -7.73 -2.91
N PRO A 141 -8.91 -8.13 -4.18
CA PRO A 141 -8.24 -9.32 -4.75
C PRO A 141 -6.72 -9.18 -4.83
N VAL A 142 -6.22 -7.99 -5.09
CA VAL A 142 -4.76 -7.73 -5.12
C VAL A 142 -4.18 -7.90 -3.72
N TYR A 143 -4.83 -7.32 -2.72
CA TYR A 143 -4.41 -7.44 -1.32
C TYR A 143 -4.40 -8.90 -0.86
N GLU A 144 -5.45 -9.66 -1.22
CA GLU A 144 -5.52 -11.09 -0.89
C GLU A 144 -4.35 -11.87 -1.49
N GLN A 145 -4.01 -11.60 -2.74
CA GLN A 145 -2.90 -12.25 -3.44
C GLN A 145 -1.56 -11.99 -2.72
N VAL A 146 -1.29 -10.75 -2.37
CA VAL A 146 -0.03 -10.37 -1.71
C VAL A 146 0.05 -10.92 -0.28
N ILE A 147 -1.02 -10.78 0.48
CA ILE A 147 -1.07 -11.25 1.87
C ILE A 147 -0.92 -12.76 1.91
N ASN A 148 -1.63 -13.49 1.04
CA ASN A 148 -1.53 -14.95 0.98
C ASN A 148 -0.10 -15.40 0.64
N HIS A 149 0.58 -14.69 -0.26
CA HIS A 149 1.98 -14.97 -0.57
C HIS A 149 2.86 -14.87 0.68
N PHE A 150 2.73 -13.79 1.44
CA PHE A 150 3.54 -13.59 2.66
C PHE A 150 3.15 -14.58 3.77
N ILE A 151 1.90 -15.02 3.84
CA ILE A 151 1.48 -16.08 4.76
C ILE A 151 2.17 -17.40 4.37
N GLU A 152 2.17 -17.75 3.09
CA GLU A 152 2.82 -18.97 2.59
C GLU A 152 4.32 -18.96 2.82
N GLU A 153 4.96 -17.79 2.78
CA GLU A 153 6.38 -17.63 3.07
C GLU A 153 6.69 -17.65 4.59
N GLY A 154 5.68 -17.75 5.43
CA GLY A 154 5.84 -17.75 6.88
C GLY A 154 6.10 -16.38 7.49
N LEU A 155 5.86 -15.31 6.72
CA LEU A 155 6.13 -13.93 7.16
C LEU A 155 4.92 -13.28 7.84
N LEU A 156 3.72 -13.76 7.54
CA LEU A 156 2.48 -13.29 8.15
C LEU A 156 1.64 -14.42 8.70
#